data_ccfe7be36ae8188f7cb98305a7e18a7c
#
_entry.id   ccfe7be36ae8188f7cb98305a7e18a7c
#
_cell.length_a   1.000
_cell.length_b   1.000
_cell.length_c   1.000
_cell.angle_alpha   90.00
_cell.angle_beta   90.00
_cell.angle_gamma   90.00
#
_symmetry.space_group_name_H-M   'P 1'
#
loop_
_entity.id
_entity.type
_entity.pdbx_description
1 polymer ?
#
loop_
_entity_poly.entity_id
_entity_poly.type
_entity_poly.pdbx_seq_one_letter_code
_entity_poly.pdbx_strand_id
1 'polypeptide(L)'
;VVIVAGKLKTEEPAADEELGISFDSPIIRRNVHVMVEKGSGSDIKRSWESMASSNIARMYKSAPPVITFYGVVKAGDFILDKTLLKKFAAGVNVNSLPRTVSYKGTPLYHETESGIHYLTNREQNLVFPHLDGDYRISYTKSSLEENQEKTLVGIQKGNKLLGEGTVDGIEFFGQEWNGILTREKILKNNDNFDFILTVLGYALSVALIAGGIYSFKKS
;
A
#
# COMPACT_ATOMS: atom_id res chain seq x y z
N VAL A 1 15.36 2.43 16.53
CA VAL A 1 14.77 3.36 15.54
C VAL A 1 15.88 4.06 14.79
N VAL A 2 15.76 4.17 13.48
CA VAL A 2 16.73 4.84 12.62
C VAL A 2 16.03 5.86 11.73
N ILE A 3 16.80 6.86 11.30
CA ILE A 3 16.39 7.84 10.29
C ILE A 3 17.18 7.50 9.02
N VAL A 4 16.47 7.30 7.92
CA VAL A 4 17.04 7.03 6.61
C VAL A 4 16.59 8.13 5.66
N ALA A 5 17.55 8.85 5.07
CA ALA A 5 17.27 9.88 4.07
C ALA A 5 17.96 9.50 2.77
N GLY A 6 17.23 9.53 1.68
CA GLY A 6 17.77 9.16 0.38
C GLY A 6 16.70 9.00 -0.70
N LYS A 7 17.17 8.59 -1.86
CA LYS A 7 16.33 8.28 -3.01
C LYS A 7 15.70 6.90 -2.85
N LEU A 8 14.41 6.81 -3.12
CA LEU A 8 13.71 5.54 -3.18
C LEU A 8 13.95 4.89 -4.55
N LYS A 9 14.22 3.60 -4.54
CA LYS A 9 14.40 2.79 -5.75
C LYS A 9 13.49 1.58 -5.71
N THR A 10 12.68 1.41 -6.75
CA THR A 10 11.89 0.20 -6.94
C THR A 10 12.79 -0.87 -7.56
N GLU A 11 13.11 -1.93 -6.80
CA GLU A 11 13.89 -3.07 -7.30
C GLU A 11 12.98 -4.06 -8.03
N GLU A 12 11.79 -4.27 -7.50
CA GLU A 12 10.77 -5.13 -8.11
C GLU A 12 9.42 -4.40 -8.09
N PRO A 13 8.77 -4.23 -9.23
CA PRO A 13 7.44 -3.62 -9.28
C PRO A 13 6.39 -4.51 -8.63
N ALA A 14 5.31 -3.89 -8.18
CA ALA A 14 4.19 -4.63 -7.64
C ALA A 14 3.42 -5.37 -8.75
N ALA A 15 3.00 -6.61 -8.47
CA ALA A 15 2.26 -7.44 -9.41
C ALA A 15 1.05 -8.10 -8.77
N ASP A 16 -0.03 -8.18 -9.52
CA ASP A 16 -1.19 -9.04 -9.25
C ASP A 16 -1.01 -10.34 -10.03
N GLU A 17 -0.36 -11.31 -9.42
CA GLU A 17 -0.05 -12.60 -10.06
C GLU A 17 -1.32 -13.39 -10.42
N GLU A 18 -2.41 -13.21 -9.67
CA GLU A 18 -3.68 -13.91 -9.90
C GLU A 18 -4.33 -13.50 -11.23
N LEU A 19 -4.10 -12.27 -11.67
CA LEU A 19 -4.59 -11.75 -12.95
C LEU A 19 -3.46 -11.57 -13.98
N GLY A 20 -2.22 -11.82 -13.62
CA GLY A 20 -1.06 -11.66 -14.49
C GLY A 20 -0.80 -10.19 -14.86
N ILE A 21 -1.10 -9.26 -13.96
CA ILE A 21 -1.01 -7.82 -14.19
C ILE A 21 0.13 -7.25 -13.34
N SER A 22 1.01 -6.50 -13.98
CA SER A 22 2.05 -5.73 -13.30
C SER A 22 2.08 -4.29 -13.84
N PHE A 23 2.49 -3.36 -12.99
CA PHE A 23 2.69 -1.97 -13.36
C PHE A 23 4.05 -1.51 -12.85
N ASP A 24 4.64 -0.57 -13.58
CA ASP A 24 5.83 0.13 -13.11
C ASP A 24 5.47 1.04 -11.92
N SER A 25 5.26 0.40 -10.78
CA SER A 25 4.88 1.05 -9.52
C SER A 25 5.20 0.13 -8.34
N PRO A 26 5.72 0.66 -7.24
CA PRO A 26 6.01 -0.13 -6.05
C PRO A 26 4.76 -0.59 -5.30
N ILE A 27 3.62 0.00 -5.57
CA ILE A 27 2.36 -0.34 -4.91
C ILE A 27 1.24 -0.24 -5.93
N ILE A 28 0.45 -1.30 -6.02
CA ILE A 28 -0.80 -1.31 -6.78
C ILE A 28 -1.94 -1.82 -5.90
N ARG A 29 -3.12 -1.31 -6.15
CA ARG A 29 -4.33 -1.78 -5.48
C ARG A 29 -5.36 -2.18 -6.50
N ARG A 30 -5.79 -3.43 -6.42
CA ARG A 30 -6.97 -3.95 -7.10
C ARG A 30 -8.22 -3.46 -6.37
N ASN A 31 -9.04 -2.65 -7.03
CA ASN A 31 -10.34 -2.23 -6.56
C ASN A 31 -11.40 -3.08 -7.25
N VAL A 32 -12.35 -3.59 -6.48
CA VAL A 32 -13.42 -4.45 -7.00
C VAL A 32 -14.76 -3.90 -6.55
N HIS A 33 -15.67 -3.78 -7.50
CA HIS A 33 -17.06 -3.45 -7.26
C HIS A 33 -17.95 -4.54 -7.82
N VAL A 34 -19.04 -4.82 -7.11
CA VAL A 34 -20.05 -5.80 -7.54
C VAL A 34 -21.36 -5.06 -7.79
N MET A 35 -22.07 -5.46 -8.83
CA MET A 35 -23.42 -5.00 -9.06
C MET A 35 -24.36 -5.63 -8.04
N VAL A 36 -25.07 -4.80 -7.33
CA VAL A 36 -26.02 -5.21 -6.27
C VAL A 36 -27.42 -4.75 -6.67
N GLU A 37 -28.35 -5.67 -6.68
CA GLU A 37 -29.78 -5.37 -6.84
C GLU A 37 -30.43 -5.21 -5.47
N LYS A 38 -31.20 -4.12 -5.30
CA LYS A 38 -31.97 -3.82 -4.09
C LYS A 38 -33.41 -3.53 -4.47
N GLY A 39 -34.34 -4.10 -3.73
CA GLY A 39 -35.79 -3.92 -4.00
C GLY A 39 -36.43 -5.20 -4.54
N SER A 40 -37.70 -5.08 -4.96
CA SER A 40 -38.45 -6.19 -5.54
C SER A 40 -39.44 -5.68 -6.60
N GLY A 41 -39.79 -6.55 -7.54
CA GLY A 41 -40.74 -6.21 -8.60
C GLY A 41 -40.26 -5.06 -9.50
N SER A 42 -41.08 -4.04 -9.68
CA SER A 42 -40.76 -2.86 -10.51
C SER A 42 -39.76 -1.88 -9.87
N ASP A 43 -39.50 -2.01 -8.57
CA ASP A 43 -38.68 -1.06 -7.81
C ASP A 43 -37.24 -1.54 -7.60
N ILE A 44 -36.74 -2.40 -8.49
CA ILE A 44 -35.36 -2.87 -8.45
C ILE A 44 -34.41 -1.73 -8.77
N LYS A 45 -33.54 -1.41 -7.84
CA LYS A 45 -32.41 -0.47 -8.02
C LYS A 45 -31.12 -1.25 -8.10
N ARG A 46 -30.26 -0.87 -9.04
CA ARG A 46 -28.93 -1.45 -9.27
C ARG A 46 -27.85 -0.43 -8.96
N SER A 47 -26.83 -0.87 -8.23
CA SER A 47 -25.68 0.00 -7.91
C SER A 47 -24.39 -0.82 -7.83
N TRP A 48 -23.27 -0.19 -8.22
CA TRP A 48 -21.93 -0.75 -8.01
C TRP A 48 -21.50 -0.52 -6.57
N GLU A 49 -21.38 -1.60 -5.81
CA GLU A 49 -20.96 -1.57 -4.40
C GLU A 49 -19.52 -2.10 -4.25
N SER A 50 -18.74 -1.46 -3.39
CA SER A 50 -17.33 -1.83 -3.20
C SER A 50 -17.19 -3.12 -2.40
N MET A 51 -16.37 -4.04 -2.89
CA MET A 51 -15.95 -5.25 -2.18
C MET A 51 -15.04 -4.97 -0.95
N ALA A 52 -14.61 -3.73 -0.73
CA ALA A 52 -13.97 -3.32 0.52
C ALA A 52 -14.96 -3.33 1.71
N SER A 53 -16.27 -3.26 1.45
CA SER A 53 -17.30 -3.45 2.47
C SER A 53 -17.38 -4.92 2.89
N SER A 54 -17.25 -5.20 4.18
CA SER A 54 -17.29 -6.56 4.72
C SER A 54 -18.62 -7.28 4.47
N ASN A 55 -19.72 -6.53 4.39
CA ASN A 55 -21.04 -7.10 4.08
C ASN A 55 -21.11 -7.54 2.63
N ILE A 56 -20.68 -6.71 1.70
CA ILE A 56 -20.63 -7.02 0.27
C ILE A 56 -19.70 -8.21 0.02
N ALA A 57 -18.46 -8.17 0.55
CA ALA A 57 -17.52 -9.26 0.42
C ALA A 57 -18.03 -10.61 0.93
N ARG A 58 -18.88 -10.59 1.95
CA ARG A 58 -19.53 -11.81 2.51
C ARG A 58 -20.61 -12.35 1.59
N MET A 59 -21.33 -11.49 0.89
CA MET A 59 -22.42 -11.86 -0.03
C MET A 59 -21.88 -12.40 -1.36
N TYR A 60 -20.82 -11.79 -1.89
CA TYR A 60 -20.32 -12.06 -3.24
C TYR A 60 -18.92 -12.72 -3.22
N LYS A 61 -18.81 -13.87 -2.58
CA LYS A 61 -17.54 -14.61 -2.37
C LYS A 61 -16.85 -15.07 -3.65
N SER A 62 -17.57 -15.16 -4.75
CA SER A 62 -17.02 -15.52 -6.06
C SER A 62 -16.25 -14.40 -6.73
N ALA A 63 -16.54 -13.14 -6.38
CA ALA A 63 -15.81 -11.99 -6.88
C ALA A 63 -14.41 -11.92 -6.25
N PRO A 64 -13.40 -11.38 -6.97
CA PRO A 64 -12.07 -11.21 -6.41
C PRO A 64 -12.09 -10.21 -5.25
N PRO A 65 -11.21 -10.40 -4.24
CA PRO A 65 -11.11 -9.45 -3.14
C PRO A 65 -10.41 -8.15 -3.56
N VAL A 66 -10.68 -7.08 -2.80
CA VAL A 66 -9.86 -5.87 -2.85
C VAL A 66 -8.53 -6.16 -2.16
N ILE A 67 -7.42 -6.01 -2.88
CA ILE A 67 -6.06 -6.32 -2.38
C ILE A 67 -5.09 -5.21 -2.77
N THR A 68 -4.14 -4.92 -1.88
CA THR A 68 -2.97 -4.09 -2.19
C THR A 68 -1.75 -4.99 -2.31
N PHE A 69 -1.05 -4.88 -3.43
CA PHE A 69 0.18 -5.59 -3.73
C PHE A 69 1.36 -4.63 -3.55
N TYR A 70 2.45 -5.16 -3.05
CA TYR A 70 3.66 -4.41 -2.76
C TYR A 70 4.83 -5.04 -3.50
N GLY A 71 5.57 -4.24 -4.22
CA GLY A 71 6.86 -4.57 -4.78
C GLY A 71 7.99 -4.45 -3.76
N VAL A 72 9.22 -4.56 -4.22
CA VAL A 72 10.42 -4.37 -3.40
C VAL A 72 10.96 -2.96 -3.62
N VAL A 73 10.99 -2.16 -2.55
CA VAL A 73 11.51 -0.79 -2.57
C VAL A 73 12.68 -0.67 -1.61
N LYS A 74 13.72 0.02 -2.03
CA LYS A 74 14.88 0.35 -1.21
C LYS A 74 15.04 1.84 -0.96
N ALA A 75 15.56 2.17 0.22
CA ALA A 75 16.09 3.47 0.58
C ALA A 75 17.56 3.27 1.00
N GLY A 76 18.50 3.58 0.13
CA GLY A 76 19.89 3.15 0.30
C GLY A 76 20.00 1.63 0.39
N ASP A 77 20.61 1.12 1.46
CA ASP A 77 20.78 -0.32 1.69
C ASP A 77 19.56 -0.99 2.36
N PHE A 78 18.54 -0.22 2.75
CA PHE A 78 17.39 -0.74 3.47
C PHE A 78 16.23 -1.08 2.53
N ILE A 79 15.70 -2.30 2.68
CA ILE A 79 14.44 -2.73 2.08
C ILE A 79 13.30 -2.22 2.95
N LEU A 80 12.36 -1.50 2.35
CA LEU A 80 11.18 -1.01 3.04
C LEU A 80 10.16 -2.14 3.25
N ASP A 81 9.76 -2.35 4.49
CA ASP A 81 8.70 -3.29 4.81
C ASP A 81 7.33 -2.75 4.38
N LYS A 82 6.38 -3.66 4.14
CA LYS A 82 5.01 -3.31 3.75
C LYS A 82 4.30 -2.37 4.74
N THR A 83 4.66 -2.39 6.02
CA THR A 83 4.07 -1.48 7.03
C THR A 83 4.49 -0.04 6.78
N LEU A 84 5.72 0.18 6.31
CA LEU A 84 6.19 1.49 5.89
C LEU A 84 5.66 1.85 4.49
N LEU A 85 5.61 0.89 3.55
CA LEU A 85 5.07 1.10 2.21
C LEU A 85 3.59 1.49 2.19
N LYS A 86 2.79 1.04 3.16
CA LYS A 86 1.37 1.45 3.31
C LYS A 86 1.20 2.97 3.43
N LYS A 87 2.21 3.70 3.88
CA LYS A 87 2.17 5.17 3.99
C LYS A 87 2.20 5.86 2.62
N PHE A 88 2.71 5.17 1.59
CA PHE A 88 2.72 5.65 0.20
C PHE A 88 1.49 5.15 -0.57
N ALA A 89 0.31 5.41 -0.06
CA ALA A 89 -0.93 4.83 -0.56
C ALA A 89 -1.08 4.93 -2.07
N ALA A 90 -1.65 3.88 -2.67
CA ALA A 90 -2.06 3.89 -4.07
C ALA A 90 -3.29 4.79 -4.25
N GLY A 91 -3.16 5.84 -5.03
CA GLY A 91 -4.23 6.82 -5.25
C GLY A 91 -4.39 7.27 -6.71
N VAL A 92 -3.42 6.95 -7.56
CA VAL A 92 -3.47 7.34 -8.98
C VAL A 92 -4.15 6.23 -9.79
N ASN A 93 -5.21 6.57 -10.51
CA ASN A 93 -5.89 5.61 -11.38
C ASN A 93 -4.96 5.14 -12.49
N VAL A 94 -5.02 3.85 -12.79
CA VAL A 94 -4.33 3.27 -13.93
C VAL A 94 -5.18 3.48 -15.18
N ASN A 95 -4.59 4.12 -16.20
CA ASN A 95 -5.28 4.51 -17.43
C ASN A 95 -5.00 3.56 -18.61
N SER A 96 -4.33 2.44 -18.39
CA SER A 96 -4.06 1.44 -19.41
C SER A 96 -4.00 0.06 -18.77
N LEU A 97 -4.81 -0.86 -19.25
CA LEU A 97 -4.88 -2.24 -18.81
C LEU A 97 -4.68 -3.19 -20.01
N PRO A 98 -4.12 -4.39 -19.83
CA PRO A 98 -4.14 -5.42 -20.86
C PRO A 98 -5.56 -5.70 -21.35
N ARG A 99 -5.72 -6.04 -22.62
CA ARG A 99 -7.05 -6.19 -23.21
C ARG A 99 -7.84 -7.42 -22.73
N THR A 100 -7.15 -8.45 -22.33
CA THR A 100 -7.79 -9.71 -21.89
C THR A 100 -7.08 -10.26 -20.67
N VAL A 101 -7.84 -10.58 -19.66
CA VAL A 101 -7.41 -11.29 -18.47
C VAL A 101 -8.50 -12.29 -18.08
N SER A 102 -8.19 -13.23 -17.19
CA SER A 102 -9.18 -14.13 -16.62
C SER A 102 -8.99 -14.23 -15.11
N TYR A 103 -10.09 -14.36 -14.40
CA TYR A 103 -10.08 -14.63 -12.97
C TYR A 103 -10.69 -16.01 -12.71
N LYS A 104 -9.90 -16.94 -12.19
CA LYS A 104 -10.32 -18.33 -11.93
C LYS A 104 -11.03 -18.98 -13.13
N GLY A 105 -10.51 -18.73 -14.33
CA GLY A 105 -11.07 -19.26 -15.56
C GLY A 105 -12.25 -18.46 -16.15
N THR A 106 -12.75 -17.45 -15.46
CA THR A 106 -13.78 -16.55 -15.98
C THR A 106 -13.12 -15.45 -16.80
N PRO A 107 -13.40 -15.29 -18.09
CA PRO A 107 -12.88 -14.21 -18.88
C PRO A 107 -13.37 -12.86 -18.37
N LEU A 108 -12.49 -11.86 -18.38
CA LEU A 108 -12.80 -10.48 -18.03
C LEU A 108 -12.62 -9.60 -19.25
N TYR A 109 -13.59 -8.75 -19.52
CA TYR A 109 -13.63 -7.90 -20.68
C TYR A 109 -13.26 -6.46 -20.32
N HIS A 110 -12.43 -5.86 -21.16
CA HIS A 110 -11.98 -4.50 -20.98
C HIS A 110 -13.08 -3.51 -21.39
N GLU A 111 -13.44 -2.62 -20.48
CA GLU A 111 -14.39 -1.52 -20.73
C GLU A 111 -13.72 -0.17 -20.48
N THR A 112 -14.06 0.83 -21.30
CA THR A 112 -13.49 2.18 -21.24
C THR A 112 -14.53 3.29 -21.07
N GLU A 113 -15.82 3.01 -21.23
CA GLU A 113 -16.86 4.04 -21.22
C GLU A 113 -17.09 4.70 -19.86
N SER A 114 -16.96 3.94 -18.77
CA SER A 114 -17.13 4.44 -17.40
C SER A 114 -15.83 4.46 -16.60
N GLY A 115 -14.70 4.46 -17.28
CA GLY A 115 -13.36 4.31 -16.72
C GLY A 115 -12.72 3.01 -17.19
N ILE A 116 -11.42 2.83 -16.92
CA ILE A 116 -10.71 1.64 -17.36
C ILE A 116 -10.88 0.55 -16.34
N HIS A 117 -11.65 -0.49 -16.66
CA HIS A 117 -11.86 -1.66 -15.82
C HIS A 117 -12.16 -2.92 -16.61
N TYR A 118 -12.07 -4.02 -15.89
CA TYR A 118 -12.52 -5.31 -16.40
C TYR A 118 -13.89 -5.62 -15.84
N LEU A 119 -14.74 -6.17 -16.71
CA LEU A 119 -16.08 -6.65 -16.35
C LEU A 119 -16.16 -8.16 -16.47
N THR A 120 -16.94 -8.78 -15.60
CA THR A 120 -17.40 -10.14 -15.81
C THR A 120 -18.46 -10.16 -16.91
N ASN A 121 -18.30 -11.19 -17.70
CA ASN A 121 -19.38 -11.80 -18.47
C ASN A 121 -20.12 -10.89 -19.41
N ARG A 122 -19.52 -10.57 -20.63
CA ARG A 122 -20.38 -10.39 -21.79
C ARG A 122 -19.62 -10.25 -23.09
N GLU A 123 -20.20 -10.87 -24.12
CA GLU A 123 -19.86 -10.59 -25.50
C GLU A 123 -19.92 -9.08 -25.76
N GLN A 124 -18.89 -8.57 -26.39
CA GLN A 124 -18.60 -7.14 -26.57
C GLN A 124 -19.69 -6.29 -27.27
N ASN A 125 -20.85 -6.84 -27.59
CA ASN A 125 -21.84 -6.20 -28.44
C ASN A 125 -23.27 -6.13 -27.87
N LEU A 126 -23.51 -6.49 -26.62
CA LEU A 126 -24.84 -6.50 -26.07
C LEU A 126 -24.99 -5.45 -24.96
N VAL A 127 -25.77 -4.42 -25.21
CA VAL A 127 -26.23 -3.43 -24.23
C VAL A 127 -27.25 -4.11 -23.30
N PHE A 128 -26.77 -5.02 -22.45
CA PHE A 128 -27.61 -5.56 -21.38
C PHE A 128 -27.30 -4.88 -20.08
N PRO A 129 -28.30 -4.65 -19.22
CA PRO A 129 -28.03 -4.17 -17.88
C PRO A 129 -27.18 -5.20 -17.12
N HIS A 130 -26.18 -4.73 -16.38
CA HIS A 130 -25.42 -5.58 -15.48
C HIS A 130 -26.36 -6.30 -14.51
N LEU A 131 -26.07 -7.57 -14.26
CA LEU A 131 -26.86 -8.42 -13.36
C LEU A 131 -26.27 -8.40 -11.95
N ASP A 132 -27.09 -8.77 -10.99
CA ASP A 132 -26.66 -8.99 -9.62
C ASP A 132 -25.48 -10.00 -9.59
N GLY A 133 -24.41 -9.62 -8.89
CA GLY A 133 -23.20 -10.42 -8.84
C GLY A 133 -22.19 -10.19 -9.96
N ASP A 134 -22.51 -9.45 -11.02
CA ASP A 134 -21.50 -9.00 -11.97
C ASP A 134 -20.47 -8.13 -11.24
N TYR A 135 -19.19 -8.27 -11.55
CA TYR A 135 -18.17 -7.46 -10.91
C TYR A 135 -17.26 -6.75 -11.92
N ARG A 136 -16.72 -5.64 -11.49
CA ARG A 136 -15.72 -4.88 -12.23
C ARG A 136 -14.46 -4.68 -11.41
N ILE A 137 -13.31 -4.73 -12.08
CA ILE A 137 -11.98 -4.58 -11.48
C ILE A 137 -11.31 -3.36 -12.08
N SER A 138 -10.80 -2.49 -11.24
CA SER A 138 -9.94 -1.38 -11.63
C SER A 138 -8.69 -1.37 -10.75
N TYR A 139 -7.66 -0.63 -11.18
CA TYR A 139 -6.42 -0.51 -10.44
C TYR A 139 -6.10 0.94 -10.13
N THR A 140 -5.54 1.12 -8.95
CA THR A 140 -4.84 2.35 -8.59
C THR A 140 -3.39 2.01 -8.28
N LYS A 141 -2.47 2.92 -8.58
CA LYS A 141 -1.05 2.78 -8.27
C LYS A 141 -0.57 3.89 -7.36
N SER A 142 0.57 3.69 -6.73
CA SER A 142 1.23 4.72 -5.94
C SER A 142 1.65 5.90 -6.83
N SER A 143 1.59 7.09 -6.27
CA SER A 143 2.20 8.29 -6.85
C SER A 143 3.70 8.39 -6.56
N LEU A 144 4.28 7.38 -5.89
CA LEU A 144 5.70 7.35 -5.61
C LEU A 144 6.48 7.24 -6.93
N GLU A 145 7.29 8.25 -7.21
CA GLU A 145 8.15 8.28 -8.38
C GLU A 145 9.49 7.63 -8.09
N GLU A 146 10.09 7.01 -9.11
CA GLU A 146 11.44 6.48 -9.01
C GLU A 146 12.44 7.60 -8.71
N ASN A 147 13.41 7.32 -7.87
CA ASN A 147 14.42 8.28 -7.39
C ASN A 147 13.86 9.47 -6.59
N GLN A 148 12.62 9.41 -6.15
CA GLN A 148 12.07 10.43 -5.25
C GLN A 148 12.85 10.46 -3.94
N GLU A 149 13.30 11.63 -3.54
CA GLU A 149 13.98 11.84 -2.26
C GLU A 149 12.99 11.81 -1.11
N LYS A 150 13.26 10.96 -0.14
CA LYS A 150 12.43 10.80 1.07
C LYS A 150 13.30 10.73 2.31
N THR A 151 12.74 11.20 3.40
CA THR A 151 13.26 10.94 4.74
C THR A 151 12.27 10.02 5.46
N LEU A 152 12.77 8.91 5.96
CA LEU A 152 12.00 7.84 6.60
C LEU A 152 12.49 7.65 8.02
N VAL A 153 11.56 7.45 8.94
CA VAL A 153 11.85 6.99 10.30
C VAL A 153 11.21 5.64 10.50
N GLY A 154 11.99 4.66 10.91
CA GLY A 154 11.53 3.30 11.06
C GLY A 154 12.35 2.49 12.05
N ILE A 155 11.91 1.26 12.31
CA ILE A 155 12.64 0.27 13.10
C ILE A 155 13.55 -0.51 12.16
N GLN A 156 14.86 -0.48 12.41
CA GLN A 156 15.80 -1.31 11.67
C GLN A 156 15.75 -2.76 12.19
N LYS A 157 15.60 -3.71 11.28
CA LYS A 157 15.72 -5.14 11.55
C LYS A 157 16.57 -5.78 10.44
N GLY A 158 17.86 -5.94 10.69
CA GLY A 158 18.82 -6.32 9.65
C GLY A 158 18.88 -5.25 8.56
N ASN A 159 18.65 -5.65 7.31
CA ASN A 159 18.58 -4.77 6.15
C ASN A 159 17.14 -4.26 5.85
N LYS A 160 16.17 -4.51 6.75
CA LYS A 160 14.79 -4.04 6.60
C LYS A 160 14.52 -2.83 7.46
N LEU A 161 13.68 -1.93 6.94
CA LEU A 161 13.12 -0.78 7.64
C LEU A 161 11.61 -1.00 7.80
N LEU A 162 11.16 -1.14 9.04
CA LEU A 162 9.77 -1.39 9.40
C LEU A 162 9.08 -0.08 9.79
N GLY A 163 7.83 0.08 9.35
CA GLY A 163 6.99 1.22 9.70
C GLY A 163 6.16 1.02 10.98
N GLU A 164 6.11 -0.18 11.51
CA GLU A 164 5.35 -0.50 12.73
C GLU A 164 6.10 -1.54 13.56
N GLY A 165 5.96 -1.46 14.88
CA GLY A 165 6.53 -2.43 15.81
C GLY A 165 6.59 -1.91 17.23
N THR A 166 7.21 -2.67 18.12
CA THR A 166 7.42 -2.30 19.52
C THR A 166 8.89 -2.10 19.79
N VAL A 167 9.22 -0.99 20.42
CA VAL A 167 10.59 -0.66 20.89
C VAL A 167 10.50 -0.41 22.38
N ASP A 168 11.21 -1.20 23.18
CA ASP A 168 11.22 -1.12 24.65
C ASP A 168 9.80 -1.08 25.29
N GLY A 169 8.87 -1.89 24.74
CA GLY A 169 7.49 -1.96 25.22
C GLY A 169 6.57 -0.84 24.72
N ILE A 170 7.09 0.08 23.91
CA ILE A 170 6.32 1.21 23.35
C ILE A 170 5.99 0.92 21.89
N GLU A 171 4.72 1.08 21.50
CA GLU A 171 4.31 0.98 20.11
C GLU A 171 4.93 2.12 19.30
N PHE A 172 5.53 1.78 18.16
CA PHE A 172 6.16 2.70 17.24
C PHE A 172 5.46 2.69 15.89
N PHE A 173 5.20 3.88 15.37
CA PHE A 173 4.67 4.10 14.03
C PHE A 173 5.66 4.95 13.23
N GLY A 174 6.23 4.37 12.21
CA GLY A 174 7.17 5.04 11.31
C GLY A 174 6.56 6.25 10.64
N GLN A 175 7.42 7.14 10.16
CA GLN A 175 7.02 8.38 9.51
C GLN A 175 7.78 8.58 8.20
N GLU A 176 7.22 9.42 7.32
CA GLU A 176 7.84 9.75 6.05
C GLU A 176 7.65 11.24 5.71
N TRP A 177 8.63 11.81 5.04
CA TRP A 177 8.60 13.18 4.54
C TRP A 177 9.19 13.25 3.15
N ASN A 178 8.72 14.21 2.35
CA ASN A 178 9.30 14.53 1.06
C ASN A 178 10.66 15.22 1.23
N GLY A 179 11.63 14.83 0.40
CA GLY A 179 12.97 15.40 0.41
C GLY A 179 13.86 14.91 1.54
N ILE A 180 15.08 15.38 1.54
CA ILE A 180 16.08 15.09 2.56
C ILE A 180 15.96 16.11 3.70
N LEU A 181 15.50 15.65 4.84
CA LEU A 181 15.36 16.49 6.04
C LEU A 181 16.51 16.24 7.00
N THR A 182 16.97 17.33 7.65
CA THR A 182 17.87 17.22 8.80
C THR A 182 17.10 16.76 10.04
N ARG A 183 17.83 16.15 10.99
CA ARG A 183 17.27 15.73 12.29
C ARG A 183 16.50 16.87 12.97
N GLU A 184 17.01 18.10 12.94
CA GLU A 184 16.38 19.26 13.56
C GLU A 184 15.03 19.63 12.92
N LYS A 185 14.94 19.52 11.59
CA LYS A 185 13.67 19.75 10.87
C LYS A 185 12.63 18.67 11.18
N ILE A 186 13.06 17.41 11.30
CA ILE A 186 12.18 16.29 11.68
C ILE A 186 11.60 16.55 13.08
N LEU A 187 12.45 16.94 14.02
CA LEU A 187 12.02 17.22 15.38
C LEU A 187 11.06 18.39 15.50
N LYS A 188 11.20 19.43 14.64
CA LYS A 188 10.30 20.60 14.60
C LYS A 188 8.94 20.33 13.96
N ASN A 189 8.88 19.40 13.01
CA ASN A 189 7.67 19.12 12.22
C ASN A 189 6.77 18.05 12.85
N ASN A 190 7.08 17.59 14.04
CA ASN A 190 6.37 16.48 14.66
C ASN A 190 5.63 16.94 15.92
N ASP A 191 4.29 16.92 15.87
CA ASP A 191 3.44 17.24 17.04
C ASP A 191 3.60 16.23 18.19
N ASN A 192 4.22 15.07 17.91
CA ASN A 192 4.63 14.04 18.89
C ASN A 192 6.11 14.17 19.30
N PHE A 193 6.58 15.40 19.42
CA PHE A 193 7.97 15.74 19.74
C PHE A 193 8.51 15.01 20.97
N ASP A 194 7.69 14.86 22.01
CA ASP A 194 8.05 14.20 23.25
C ASP A 194 8.34 12.70 23.07
N PHE A 195 7.64 12.03 22.17
CA PHE A 195 7.84 10.61 21.90
C PHE A 195 9.18 10.34 21.18
N ILE A 196 9.50 11.12 20.14
CA ILE A 196 10.78 10.99 19.42
C ILE A 196 11.96 11.35 20.31
N LEU A 197 11.85 12.38 21.13
CA LEU A 197 12.86 12.76 22.10
C LEU A 197 13.05 11.66 23.15
N THR A 198 11.99 11.02 23.60
CA THR A 198 12.06 9.91 24.55
C THR A 198 12.80 8.72 23.93
N VAL A 199 12.44 8.30 22.72
CA VAL A 199 13.09 7.15 22.02
C VAL A 199 14.56 7.47 21.70
N LEU A 200 14.89 8.68 21.23
CA LEU A 200 16.25 9.10 20.95
C LEU A 200 17.06 9.31 22.25
N GLY A 201 16.40 9.78 23.30
CA GLY A 201 17.02 9.91 24.64
C GLY A 201 17.40 8.56 25.24
N TYR A 202 16.54 7.54 25.10
CA TYR A 202 16.84 6.17 25.52
C TYR A 202 17.98 5.55 24.70
N ALA A 203 17.99 5.72 23.37
CA ALA A 203 19.08 5.22 22.54
C ALA A 203 20.43 5.85 22.87
N LEU A 204 20.46 7.15 23.18
CA LEU A 204 21.66 7.84 23.65
C LEU A 204 22.09 7.39 25.05
N SER A 205 21.15 7.19 25.97
CA SER A 205 21.47 6.70 27.32
C SER A 205 22.03 5.27 27.32
N VAL A 206 21.47 4.39 26.50
CA VAL A 206 22.01 3.02 26.32
C VAL A 206 23.40 3.06 25.69
N ALA A 207 23.65 3.92 24.71
CA ALA A 207 24.97 4.08 24.11
C ALA A 207 26.01 4.66 25.12
N LEU A 208 25.60 5.60 25.96
CA LEU A 208 26.45 6.16 27.02
C LEU A 208 26.75 5.16 28.13
N ILE A 209 25.77 4.35 28.53
CA ILE A 209 25.95 3.28 29.51
C ILE A 209 26.88 2.21 28.94
N ALA A 210 26.69 1.76 27.71
CA ALA A 210 27.56 0.78 27.06
C ALA A 210 28.98 1.31 26.87
N GLY A 211 29.14 2.60 26.49
CA GLY A 211 30.42 3.28 26.40
C GLY A 211 31.10 3.46 27.75
N GLY A 212 30.32 3.80 28.81
CA GLY A 212 30.80 3.89 30.19
C GLY A 212 31.31 2.54 30.71
N ILE A 213 30.58 1.45 30.54
CA ILE A 213 30.97 0.11 30.93
C ILE A 213 32.23 -0.36 30.18
N TYR A 214 32.35 0.00 28.89
CA TYR A 214 33.57 -0.33 28.14
C TYR A 214 34.79 0.44 28.59
N SER A 215 34.65 1.69 29.03
CA SER A 215 35.74 2.49 29.60
C SER A 215 36.20 1.96 30.96
N PHE A 216 35.26 1.52 31.82
CA PHE A 216 35.59 0.93 33.11
C PHE A 216 36.28 -0.45 33.03
N LYS A 217 36.06 -1.21 31.96
CA LYS A 217 36.71 -2.50 31.73
C LYS A 217 38.14 -2.38 31.19
N LYS A 218 38.58 -1.18 30.78
CA LYS A 218 39.88 -0.92 30.18
C LYS A 218 40.85 -0.17 31.10
N SER A 219 40.37 0.29 32.24
CA SER A 219 41.18 0.84 33.33
C SER A 219 41.38 -0.25 34.44
#